data_67090dddd15dca73e750dbc7ed43dda6
#
_entry.id   67090dddd15dca73e750dbc7ed43dda6
#
_cell.length_a   1.000
_cell.length_b   1.000
_cell.length_c   1.000
_cell.angle_alpha   90.00
_cell.angle_beta   90.00
_cell.angle_gamma   90.00
#
_symmetry.space_group_name_H-M   'P 1'
#
loop_
_entity.id
_entity.type
_entity.pdbx_description
1 polymer ?
#
loop_
_entity_poly.entity_id
_entity_poly.type
_entity_poly.pdbx_seq_one_letter_code
_entity_poly.pdbx_strand_id
1 'polypeptide(L)'
;MTTTSKQDRIAELIRQATVIPVLTIERLADAVPLAKALVAGGVRTLEVTLRTAVAVDAAKAIIAEVPDAVVGIGTILNADDLARAEALGAKFGISPGATPELLKAVAASGLPFAPGIATASELMQALAHGFDVVKFFPAEQAGGIKALRALAGPFPNVRVCPTGGIGEANAAIWLAEPNVLAVGGSWLCPAADIRASNWAGITAMCAKAMKTLKAG
;
A
#
# COMPACT_ATOMS: atom_id res chain seq x y z
N MET A 1 18.46 22.49 -8.06
CA MET A 1 18.01 21.28 -7.36
C MET A 1 16.68 20.89 -7.96
N THR A 2 16.61 19.80 -8.70
CA THR A 2 15.34 19.28 -9.26
C THR A 2 14.46 18.81 -8.10
N THR A 3 13.32 19.44 -7.93
CA THR A 3 12.32 19.05 -6.94
C THR A 3 11.80 17.65 -7.32
N THR A 4 12.01 16.64 -6.47
CA THR A 4 11.49 15.29 -6.67
C THR A 4 9.97 15.34 -6.78
N SER A 5 9.40 14.80 -7.84
CA SER A 5 7.94 14.80 -8.05
C SER A 5 7.19 14.00 -6.98
N LYS A 6 5.88 14.24 -6.83
CA LYS A 6 5.04 13.42 -5.93
C LYS A 6 5.06 11.95 -6.35
N GLN A 7 5.10 11.68 -7.66
CA GLN A 7 5.13 10.33 -8.21
C GLN A 7 6.48 9.63 -7.96
N ASP A 8 7.59 10.35 -7.99
CA ASP A 8 8.88 9.78 -7.62
C ASP A 8 8.96 9.48 -6.12
N ARG A 9 8.38 10.36 -5.28
CA ARG A 9 8.31 10.12 -3.82
C ARG A 9 7.49 8.88 -3.48
N ILE A 10 6.30 8.71 -4.10
CA ILE A 10 5.50 7.50 -3.84
C ILE A 10 6.18 6.24 -4.40
N ALA A 11 6.82 6.33 -5.58
CA ALA A 11 7.56 5.21 -6.14
C ALA A 11 8.71 4.76 -5.24
N GLU A 12 9.44 5.70 -4.66
CA GLU A 12 10.53 5.39 -3.71
C GLU A 12 9.99 4.72 -2.44
N LEU A 13 8.94 5.28 -1.83
CA LEU A 13 8.32 4.72 -0.63
C LEU A 13 7.81 3.29 -0.86
N ILE A 14 7.19 3.03 -2.01
CA ILE A 14 6.70 1.70 -2.37
C ILE A 14 7.87 0.75 -2.65
N ARG A 15 8.86 1.16 -3.44
CA ARG A 15 10.01 0.31 -3.81
C ARG A 15 10.80 -0.18 -2.62
N GLN A 16 10.94 0.62 -1.56
CA GLN A 16 11.63 0.26 -0.33
C GLN A 16 10.92 -0.85 0.46
N ALA A 17 9.63 -1.07 0.19
CA ALA A 17 8.79 -1.95 0.99
C ALA A 17 8.95 -3.44 0.68
N THR A 18 9.18 -3.85 -0.57
CA THR A 18 9.00 -5.21 -1.10
C THR A 18 7.56 -5.71 -0.92
N VAL A 19 7.05 -5.69 0.32
CA VAL A 19 5.65 -6.00 0.67
C VAL A 19 5.09 -4.88 1.54
N ILE A 20 3.91 -4.39 1.17
CA ILE A 20 3.13 -3.44 1.96
C ILE A 20 1.98 -4.20 2.63
N PRO A 21 2.03 -4.44 3.96
CA PRO A 21 0.91 -5.06 4.66
C PRO A 21 -0.28 -4.12 4.66
N VAL A 22 -1.43 -4.66 4.25
CA VAL A 22 -2.73 -3.96 4.25
C VAL A 22 -3.42 -4.25 5.59
N LEU A 23 -3.41 -3.27 6.48
CA LEU A 23 -3.85 -3.42 7.86
C LEU A 23 -5.31 -3.02 8.02
N THR A 24 -6.12 -3.95 8.54
CA THR A 24 -7.47 -3.68 9.05
C THR A 24 -7.43 -3.84 10.57
N ILE A 25 -7.33 -2.73 11.28
CA ILE A 25 -7.17 -2.72 12.75
C ILE A 25 -8.56 -2.59 13.38
N GLU A 26 -9.01 -3.64 14.08
CA GLU A 26 -10.34 -3.70 14.70
C GLU A 26 -10.34 -3.16 16.14
N ARG A 27 -9.22 -3.29 16.86
CA ARG A 27 -9.07 -2.82 18.24
C ARG A 27 -7.88 -1.85 18.30
N LEU A 28 -8.10 -0.66 18.86
CA LEU A 28 -7.06 0.35 19.01
C LEU A 28 -5.81 -0.16 19.74
N ALA A 29 -6.03 -1.01 20.76
CA ALA A 29 -4.95 -1.61 21.56
C ALA A 29 -3.98 -2.48 20.74
N ASP A 30 -4.39 -2.99 19.57
CA ASP A 30 -3.55 -3.82 18.70
C ASP A 30 -2.64 -2.99 17.80
N ALA A 31 -2.94 -1.70 17.58
CA ALA A 31 -2.29 -0.86 16.57
C ALA A 31 -0.76 -0.79 16.75
N VAL A 32 -0.32 -0.34 17.90
CA VAL A 32 1.12 -0.15 18.19
C VAL A 32 1.85 -1.49 18.32
N PRO A 33 1.34 -2.52 19.03
CA PRO A 33 1.98 -3.82 19.09
C PRO A 33 2.13 -4.48 17.70
N LEU A 34 1.09 -4.41 16.85
CA LEU A 34 1.15 -4.92 15.48
C LEU A 34 2.23 -4.21 14.65
N ALA A 35 2.24 -2.88 14.68
CA ALA A 35 3.23 -2.10 13.93
C ALA A 35 4.67 -2.40 14.40
N LYS A 36 4.91 -2.52 15.71
CA LYS A 36 6.20 -2.93 16.27
C LYS A 36 6.61 -4.32 15.81
N ALA A 37 5.69 -5.28 15.77
CA ALA A 37 5.95 -6.63 15.30
C ALA A 37 6.32 -6.67 13.82
N LEU A 38 5.62 -5.93 12.96
CA LEU A 38 5.91 -5.80 11.53
C LEU A 38 7.29 -5.18 11.30
N VAL A 39 7.60 -4.07 11.98
CA VAL A 39 8.89 -3.37 11.88
C VAL A 39 10.03 -4.26 12.36
N ALA A 40 9.87 -4.97 13.49
CA ALA A 40 10.86 -5.93 13.99
C ALA A 40 11.13 -7.08 13.01
N GLY A 41 10.13 -7.47 12.21
CA GLY A 41 10.26 -8.43 11.11
C GLY A 41 10.83 -7.85 9.82
N GLY A 42 11.22 -6.56 9.80
CA GLY A 42 11.82 -5.89 8.65
C GLY A 42 10.81 -5.25 7.67
N VAL A 43 9.54 -5.19 8.02
CA VAL A 43 8.47 -4.57 7.22
C VAL A 43 8.13 -3.20 7.81
N ARG A 44 8.65 -2.14 7.18
CA ARG A 44 8.52 -0.77 7.71
C ARG A 44 7.41 0.05 7.06
N THR A 45 7.08 -0.19 5.80
CA THR A 45 6.01 0.54 5.09
C THR A 45 4.69 -0.15 5.33
N LEU A 46 3.75 0.54 5.97
CA LEU A 46 2.48 0.01 6.45
C LEU A 46 1.31 0.78 5.83
N GLU A 47 0.32 0.07 5.26
CA GLU A 47 -0.94 0.66 4.79
C GLU A 47 -2.03 0.45 5.85
N VAL A 48 -2.37 1.47 6.63
CA VAL A 48 -3.51 1.45 7.56
C VAL A 48 -4.77 1.84 6.81
N THR A 49 -5.74 0.92 6.70
CA THR A 49 -6.95 1.15 5.92
C THR A 49 -8.06 1.81 6.74
N LEU A 50 -8.78 2.79 6.14
CA LEU A 50 -9.94 3.48 6.76
C LEU A 50 -11.20 2.60 6.73
N ARG A 51 -11.10 1.33 7.14
CA ARG A 51 -12.19 0.34 7.09
C ARG A 51 -12.86 0.11 8.44
N THR A 52 -12.32 0.67 9.52
CA THR A 52 -12.82 0.51 10.88
C THR A 52 -12.99 1.85 11.56
N ALA A 53 -13.84 1.90 12.57
CA ALA A 53 -14.07 3.13 13.35
C ALA A 53 -12.80 3.61 14.08
N VAL A 54 -11.88 2.70 14.44
CA VAL A 54 -10.64 3.02 15.16
C VAL A 54 -9.46 3.32 14.25
N ALA A 55 -9.62 3.24 12.92
CA ALA A 55 -8.51 3.32 11.97
C ALA A 55 -7.69 4.61 12.09
N VAL A 56 -8.35 5.75 12.25
CA VAL A 56 -7.72 7.07 12.39
C VAL A 56 -6.87 7.13 13.67
N ASP A 57 -7.45 6.72 14.80
CA ASP A 57 -6.75 6.71 16.08
C ASP A 57 -5.60 5.68 16.08
N ALA A 58 -5.80 4.54 15.45
CA ALA A 58 -4.77 3.52 15.26
C ALA A 58 -3.58 4.05 14.45
N ALA A 59 -3.84 4.72 13.32
CA ALA A 59 -2.80 5.34 12.51
C ALA A 59 -2.05 6.41 13.29
N LYS A 60 -2.77 7.26 14.03
CA LYS A 60 -2.19 8.29 14.89
C LYS A 60 -1.27 7.71 15.96
N ALA A 61 -1.71 6.64 16.64
CA ALA A 61 -0.90 5.97 17.64
C ALA A 61 0.37 5.34 17.04
N ILE A 62 0.26 4.68 15.89
CA ILE A 62 1.41 4.09 15.21
C ILE A 62 2.42 5.18 14.80
N ILE A 63 1.97 6.29 14.21
CA ILE A 63 2.84 7.39 13.80
C ILE A 63 3.58 7.99 15.01
N ALA A 64 2.90 8.12 16.15
CA ALA A 64 3.49 8.71 17.36
C ALA A 64 4.47 7.77 18.08
N GLU A 65 4.18 6.44 18.11
CA GLU A 65 4.88 5.51 19.01
C GLU A 65 5.82 4.54 18.28
N VAL A 66 5.77 4.49 16.93
CA VAL A 66 6.62 3.61 16.10
C VAL A 66 7.34 4.43 15.03
N PRO A 67 8.36 5.21 15.40
CA PRO A 67 9.04 6.16 14.50
C PRO A 67 9.72 5.49 13.30
N ASP A 68 10.05 4.20 13.41
CA ASP A 68 10.62 3.41 12.31
C ASP A 68 9.58 2.95 11.27
N ALA A 69 8.28 3.13 11.55
CA ALA A 69 7.22 2.82 10.61
C ALA A 69 6.97 3.97 9.62
N VAL A 70 6.90 3.63 8.34
CA VAL A 70 6.45 4.52 7.27
C VAL A 70 4.97 4.28 7.07
N VAL A 71 4.13 5.09 7.71
CA VAL A 71 2.67 4.91 7.72
C VAL A 71 2.03 5.62 6.54
N GLY A 72 1.34 4.85 5.71
CA GLY A 72 0.40 5.32 4.70
C GLY A 72 -1.04 5.00 5.08
N ILE A 73 -1.97 5.77 4.53
CA ILE A 73 -3.40 5.57 4.70
C ILE A 73 -3.99 4.94 3.44
N GLY A 74 -4.66 3.80 3.62
CA GLY A 74 -5.40 3.10 2.57
C GLY A 74 -6.91 3.26 2.67
N THR A 75 -7.60 2.88 1.61
CA THR A 75 -9.07 3.01 1.50
C THR A 75 -9.51 4.48 1.58
N ILE A 76 -8.73 5.38 0.97
CA ILE A 76 -9.14 6.78 0.74
C ILE A 76 -10.15 6.78 -0.41
N LEU A 77 -11.40 7.18 -0.13
CA LEU A 77 -12.50 7.11 -1.09
C LEU A 77 -12.96 8.48 -1.59
N ASN A 78 -12.60 9.54 -0.87
CA ASN A 78 -13.07 10.91 -1.13
C ASN A 78 -12.08 11.95 -0.58
N ALA A 79 -12.40 13.24 -0.78
CA ALA A 79 -11.57 14.36 -0.33
C ALA A 79 -11.48 14.47 1.20
N ASP A 80 -12.52 14.08 1.93
CA ASP A 80 -12.51 14.12 3.40
C ASP A 80 -11.54 13.07 3.98
N ASP A 81 -11.52 11.87 3.39
CA ASP A 81 -10.54 10.84 3.77
C ASP A 81 -9.12 11.28 3.45
N LEU A 82 -8.91 11.96 2.31
CA LEU A 82 -7.62 12.55 1.94
C LEU A 82 -7.18 13.59 2.98
N ALA A 83 -8.07 14.52 3.34
CA ALA A 83 -7.78 15.54 4.35
C ALA A 83 -7.43 14.91 5.72
N ARG A 84 -8.13 13.84 6.12
CA ARG A 84 -7.80 13.09 7.34
C ARG A 84 -6.39 12.48 7.26
N ALA A 85 -6.03 11.88 6.11
CA ALA A 85 -4.70 11.30 5.92
C ALA A 85 -3.59 12.35 6.00
N GLU A 86 -3.81 13.54 5.42
CA GLU A 86 -2.88 14.68 5.50
C GLU A 86 -2.76 15.20 6.94
N ALA A 87 -3.88 15.38 7.63
CA ALA A 87 -3.90 15.85 9.02
C ALA A 87 -3.20 14.91 10.00
N LEU A 88 -3.21 13.58 9.72
CA LEU A 88 -2.47 12.57 10.47
C LEU A 88 -0.96 12.63 10.24
N GLY A 89 -0.49 13.32 9.20
CA GLY A 89 0.93 13.31 8.81
C GLY A 89 1.34 12.00 8.12
N ALA A 90 0.40 11.34 7.45
CA ALA A 90 0.66 10.15 6.65
C ALA A 90 1.76 10.42 5.61
N LYS A 91 2.59 9.42 5.35
CA LYS A 91 3.69 9.55 4.38
C LYS A 91 3.21 9.33 2.94
N PHE A 92 2.13 8.60 2.76
CA PHE A 92 1.49 8.35 1.47
C PHE A 92 0.00 7.98 1.63
N GLY A 93 -0.74 8.08 0.54
CA GLY A 93 -2.13 7.65 0.44
C GLY A 93 -2.34 6.62 -0.66
N ILE A 94 -3.32 5.74 -0.47
CA ILE A 94 -3.70 4.72 -1.46
C ILE A 94 -5.24 4.63 -1.49
N SER A 95 -5.82 4.51 -2.69
CA SER A 95 -7.24 4.21 -2.87
C SER A 95 -7.47 2.85 -3.53
N PRO A 96 -8.63 2.21 -3.34
CA PRO A 96 -8.97 0.95 -4.02
C PRO A 96 -9.37 1.14 -5.49
N GLY A 97 -9.81 2.30 -5.86
CA GLY A 97 -10.17 2.82 -7.17
C GLY A 97 -10.09 4.33 -7.11
N ALA A 98 -10.36 5.04 -8.20
CA ALA A 98 -10.30 6.50 -8.20
C ALA A 98 -11.37 7.12 -9.10
N THR A 99 -12.25 7.94 -8.52
CA THR A 99 -13.14 8.80 -9.29
C THR A 99 -12.40 10.03 -9.82
N PRO A 100 -12.90 10.71 -10.88
CA PRO A 100 -12.30 11.95 -11.35
C PRO A 100 -12.16 13.02 -10.25
N GLU A 101 -13.14 13.09 -9.33
CA GLU A 101 -13.15 14.03 -8.21
C GLU A 101 -12.01 13.71 -7.24
N LEU A 102 -11.80 12.42 -6.89
CA LEU A 102 -10.69 12.00 -6.05
C LEU A 102 -9.35 12.26 -6.74
N LEU A 103 -9.20 11.91 -8.02
CA LEU A 103 -7.97 12.17 -8.78
C LEU A 103 -7.63 13.67 -8.79
N LYS A 104 -8.62 14.54 -8.99
CA LYS A 104 -8.46 15.99 -8.92
C LYS A 104 -8.02 16.46 -7.54
N ALA A 105 -8.65 15.95 -6.47
CA ALA A 105 -8.31 16.30 -5.09
C ALA A 105 -6.86 15.89 -4.74
N VAL A 106 -6.46 14.64 -5.03
CA VAL A 106 -5.10 14.17 -4.75
C VAL A 106 -4.05 14.81 -5.65
N ALA A 107 -4.39 15.21 -6.88
CA ALA A 107 -3.48 15.98 -7.73
C ALA A 107 -3.16 17.35 -7.12
N ALA A 108 -4.15 17.99 -6.50
CA ALA A 108 -4.00 19.28 -5.82
C ALA A 108 -3.33 19.17 -4.42
N SER A 109 -3.37 17.99 -3.78
CA SER A 109 -2.81 17.76 -2.44
C SER A 109 -1.28 17.62 -2.46
N GLY A 110 -0.66 17.73 -1.27
CA GLY A 110 0.79 17.49 -1.07
C GLY A 110 1.15 16.02 -0.87
N LEU A 111 0.17 15.15 -0.62
CA LEU A 111 0.40 13.75 -0.25
C LEU A 111 0.87 12.92 -1.46
N PRO A 112 2.01 12.18 -1.36
CA PRO A 112 2.35 11.14 -2.33
C PRO A 112 1.23 10.10 -2.39
N PHE A 113 0.73 9.75 -3.61
CA PHE A 113 -0.49 8.97 -3.73
C PHE A 113 -0.42 7.95 -4.87
N ALA A 114 -0.95 6.75 -4.62
CA ALA A 114 -1.14 5.71 -5.63
C ALA A 114 -2.65 5.41 -5.79
N PRO A 115 -3.31 5.92 -6.84
CA PRO A 115 -4.70 5.63 -7.10
C PRO A 115 -4.90 4.18 -7.53
N GLY A 116 -6.01 3.55 -7.10
CA GLY A 116 -6.41 2.22 -7.53
C GLY A 116 -6.94 2.20 -8.96
N ILE A 117 -6.57 1.18 -9.73
CA ILE A 117 -7.07 0.89 -11.07
C ILE A 117 -7.25 -0.62 -11.26
N ALA A 118 -8.13 -1.03 -12.16
CA ALA A 118 -8.29 -2.41 -12.63
C ALA A 118 -8.41 -2.49 -14.16
N THR A 119 -8.66 -1.37 -14.84
CA THR A 119 -8.93 -1.30 -16.28
C THR A 119 -8.04 -0.28 -16.98
N ALA A 120 -7.90 -0.42 -18.31
CA ALA A 120 -7.18 0.55 -19.15
C ALA A 120 -7.79 1.96 -19.05
N SER A 121 -9.13 2.07 -19.02
CA SER A 121 -9.80 3.38 -18.92
C SER A 121 -9.51 4.10 -17.61
N GLU A 122 -9.50 3.37 -16.49
CA GLU A 122 -9.13 3.93 -15.18
C GLU A 122 -7.66 4.35 -15.16
N LEU A 123 -6.77 3.54 -15.77
CA LEU A 123 -5.37 3.88 -15.90
C LEU A 123 -5.16 5.15 -16.74
N MET A 124 -5.88 5.28 -17.87
CA MET A 124 -5.83 6.50 -18.68
C MET A 124 -6.28 7.73 -17.89
N GLN A 125 -7.32 7.60 -17.06
CA GLN A 125 -7.78 8.70 -16.19
C GLN A 125 -6.71 9.05 -15.14
N ALA A 126 -6.06 8.06 -14.50
CA ALA A 126 -4.98 8.30 -13.55
C ALA A 126 -3.82 9.04 -14.22
N LEU A 127 -3.39 8.59 -15.40
CA LEU A 127 -2.32 9.23 -16.19
C LEU A 127 -2.67 10.68 -16.58
N ALA A 128 -3.90 10.94 -16.99
CA ALA A 128 -4.36 12.30 -17.35
C ALA A 128 -4.28 13.28 -16.17
N HIS A 129 -4.30 12.77 -14.92
CA HIS A 129 -4.13 13.56 -13.70
C HIS A 129 -2.68 13.52 -13.16
N GLY A 130 -1.74 12.94 -13.91
CA GLY A 130 -0.32 12.90 -13.56
C GLY A 130 0.10 11.76 -12.64
N PHE A 131 -0.70 10.68 -12.53
CA PHE A 131 -0.37 9.50 -11.72
C PHE A 131 0.11 8.36 -12.58
N ASP A 132 1.42 8.08 -12.56
CA ASP A 132 2.08 6.95 -13.23
C ASP A 132 2.49 5.84 -12.25
N VAL A 133 2.29 6.05 -10.96
CA VAL A 133 2.37 5.03 -9.91
C VAL A 133 0.96 4.72 -9.44
N VAL A 134 0.52 3.48 -9.64
CA VAL A 134 -0.87 3.07 -9.37
C VAL A 134 -0.92 1.79 -8.54
N LYS A 135 -2.03 1.60 -7.81
CA LYS A 135 -2.38 0.32 -7.20
C LYS A 135 -3.22 -0.48 -8.20
N PHE A 136 -2.79 -1.68 -8.56
CA PHE A 136 -3.63 -2.61 -9.33
C PHE A 136 -4.46 -3.45 -8.37
N PHE A 137 -5.78 -3.23 -8.33
CA PHE A 137 -6.68 -3.82 -7.34
C PHE A 137 -8.09 -4.06 -7.89
N PRO A 138 -8.71 -5.20 -7.59
CA PRO A 138 -8.15 -6.38 -6.90
C PRO A 138 -7.33 -7.26 -7.86
N ALA A 139 -6.03 -7.41 -7.64
CA ALA A 139 -5.06 -7.87 -8.64
C ALA A 139 -5.37 -9.25 -9.24
N GLU A 140 -5.56 -10.28 -8.42
CA GLU A 140 -5.85 -11.63 -8.93
C GLU A 140 -7.24 -11.71 -9.59
N GLN A 141 -8.26 -11.08 -8.99
CA GLN A 141 -9.63 -11.10 -9.50
C GLN A 141 -9.79 -10.25 -10.77
N ALA A 142 -8.96 -9.24 -10.97
CA ALA A 142 -8.93 -8.41 -12.17
C ALA A 142 -8.16 -9.04 -13.35
N GLY A 143 -7.78 -10.32 -13.23
CA GLY A 143 -7.15 -11.09 -14.29
C GLY A 143 -5.67 -11.41 -14.06
N GLY A 144 -5.14 -11.07 -12.88
CA GLY A 144 -3.82 -11.48 -12.44
C GLY A 144 -2.68 -10.88 -13.29
N ILE A 145 -1.55 -11.55 -13.29
CA ILE A 145 -0.36 -11.13 -14.03
C ILE A 145 -0.63 -11.00 -15.55
N LYS A 146 -1.53 -11.82 -16.09
CA LYS A 146 -1.87 -11.73 -17.53
C LYS A 146 -2.50 -10.38 -17.85
N ALA A 147 -3.41 -9.90 -17.01
CA ALA A 147 -4.01 -8.58 -17.18
C ALA A 147 -2.98 -7.45 -16.97
N LEU A 148 -2.11 -7.57 -15.97
CA LEU A 148 -1.03 -6.59 -15.75
C LEU A 148 -0.12 -6.47 -16.98
N ARG A 149 0.33 -7.60 -17.55
CA ARG A 149 1.16 -7.62 -18.76
C ARG A 149 0.45 -7.03 -19.98
N ALA A 150 -0.87 -7.31 -20.12
CA ALA A 150 -1.67 -6.71 -21.18
C ALA A 150 -1.77 -5.18 -21.07
N LEU A 151 -1.88 -4.66 -19.84
CA LEU A 151 -1.84 -3.21 -19.58
C LEU A 151 -0.45 -2.61 -19.83
N ALA A 152 0.63 -3.32 -19.49
CA ALA A 152 1.99 -2.84 -19.66
C ALA A 152 2.34 -2.56 -21.13
N GLY A 153 1.75 -3.28 -22.10
CA GLY A 153 1.97 -3.06 -23.51
C GLY A 153 1.70 -1.62 -23.96
N PRO A 154 0.46 -1.12 -23.85
CA PRO A 154 0.14 0.27 -24.21
C PRO A 154 0.64 1.31 -23.18
N PHE A 155 1.01 0.91 -21.94
CA PHE A 155 1.43 1.82 -20.87
C PHE A 155 2.78 1.43 -20.26
N PRO A 156 3.88 1.44 -21.04
CA PRO A 156 5.17 0.87 -20.62
C PRO A 156 5.85 1.59 -19.45
N ASN A 157 5.47 2.83 -19.18
CA ASN A 157 6.09 3.65 -18.12
C ASN A 157 5.33 3.61 -16.79
N VAL A 158 4.21 2.88 -16.73
CA VAL A 158 3.39 2.81 -15.51
C VAL A 158 4.04 1.86 -14.51
N ARG A 159 4.18 2.34 -13.28
CA ARG A 159 4.72 1.62 -12.13
C ARG A 159 3.57 1.16 -11.25
N VAL A 160 3.62 -0.07 -10.78
CA VAL A 160 2.45 -0.72 -10.18
C VAL A 160 2.75 -1.31 -8.81
N CYS A 161 1.78 -1.20 -7.90
CA CYS A 161 1.71 -1.94 -6.64
C CYS A 161 0.47 -2.84 -6.68
N PRO A 162 0.57 -4.09 -7.18
CA PRO A 162 -0.57 -5.00 -7.21
C PRO A 162 -0.96 -5.41 -5.79
N THR A 163 -2.27 -5.49 -5.55
CA THR A 163 -2.86 -5.83 -4.26
C THR A 163 -4.15 -6.61 -4.46
N GLY A 164 -4.42 -7.60 -3.63
CA GLY A 164 -5.64 -8.42 -3.69
C GLY A 164 -5.38 -9.83 -4.26
N GLY A 165 -5.57 -10.86 -3.43
CA GLY A 165 -5.27 -12.24 -3.75
C GLY A 165 -3.78 -12.59 -3.74
N ILE A 166 -2.90 -11.67 -3.31
CA ILE A 166 -1.46 -11.89 -3.23
C ILE A 166 -1.09 -12.38 -1.83
N GLY A 167 -0.25 -13.41 -1.78
CA GLY A 167 0.23 -14.06 -0.58
C GLY A 167 1.58 -14.71 -0.75
N GLU A 168 2.01 -15.50 0.23
CA GLU A 168 3.33 -16.16 0.23
C GLU A 168 3.58 -16.98 -1.05
N ALA A 169 2.55 -17.64 -1.59
CA ALA A 169 2.68 -18.54 -2.72
C ALA A 169 2.94 -17.84 -4.07
N ASN A 170 2.50 -16.60 -4.24
CA ASN A 170 2.55 -15.90 -5.53
C ASN A 170 3.25 -14.55 -5.49
N ALA A 171 3.62 -14.01 -4.32
CA ALA A 171 4.26 -12.70 -4.21
C ALA A 171 5.54 -12.58 -5.04
N ALA A 172 6.40 -13.61 -5.04
CA ALA A 172 7.64 -13.61 -5.83
C ALA A 172 7.38 -13.49 -7.33
N ILE A 173 6.31 -14.13 -7.83
CA ILE A 173 5.95 -14.08 -9.26
C ILE A 173 5.51 -12.66 -9.66
N TRP A 174 4.77 -11.97 -8.78
CA TRP A 174 4.39 -10.58 -8.99
C TRP A 174 5.59 -9.63 -8.94
N LEU A 175 6.51 -9.82 -7.99
CA LEU A 175 7.72 -9.01 -7.84
C LEU A 175 8.71 -9.19 -9.00
N ALA A 176 8.64 -10.28 -9.74
CA ALA A 176 9.46 -10.50 -10.92
C ALA A 176 8.99 -9.68 -12.15
N GLU A 177 7.79 -9.07 -12.12
CA GLU A 177 7.33 -8.20 -13.20
C GLU A 177 8.09 -6.85 -13.18
N PRO A 178 8.63 -6.39 -14.32
CA PRO A 178 9.57 -5.26 -14.35
C PRO A 178 8.95 -3.92 -13.93
N ASN A 179 7.64 -3.78 -14.04
CA ASN A 179 6.91 -2.56 -13.65
C ASN A 179 6.29 -2.64 -12.25
N VAL A 180 6.51 -3.74 -11.50
CA VAL A 180 6.03 -3.90 -10.13
C VAL A 180 7.08 -3.36 -9.16
N LEU A 181 6.68 -2.40 -8.33
CA LEU A 181 7.57 -1.78 -7.32
C LEU A 181 7.59 -2.57 -6.01
N ALA A 182 6.44 -3.06 -5.58
CA ALA A 182 6.19 -3.87 -4.40
C ALA A 182 4.81 -4.51 -4.54
N VAL A 183 4.47 -5.45 -3.66
CA VAL A 183 3.14 -6.06 -3.59
C VAL A 183 2.42 -5.67 -2.31
N GLY A 184 1.10 -5.47 -2.40
CA GLY A 184 0.24 -5.27 -1.24
C GLY A 184 -0.47 -6.55 -0.83
N GLY A 185 -0.53 -6.84 0.47
CA GLY A 185 -1.23 -8.01 0.95
C GLY A 185 -1.42 -8.05 2.47
N SER A 186 -2.34 -8.91 2.93
CA SER A 186 -2.65 -9.04 4.36
C SER A 186 -2.08 -10.31 5.00
N TRP A 187 -1.40 -11.16 4.25
CA TRP A 187 -0.91 -12.45 4.77
C TRP A 187 0.16 -12.32 5.85
N LEU A 188 0.88 -11.17 5.92
CA LEU A 188 1.88 -10.89 6.95
C LEU A 188 1.28 -10.52 8.31
N CYS A 189 -0.03 -10.27 8.34
CA CYS A 189 -0.77 -9.89 9.55
C CYS A 189 -2.14 -10.59 9.59
N PRO A 190 -2.17 -11.94 9.70
CA PRO A 190 -3.43 -12.69 9.72
C PRO A 190 -4.31 -12.25 10.88
N ALA A 191 -5.61 -12.06 10.61
CA ALA A 191 -6.55 -11.60 11.64
C ALA A 191 -6.60 -12.52 12.87
N ALA A 192 -6.35 -13.82 12.69
CA ALA A 192 -6.28 -14.77 13.79
C ALA A 192 -5.11 -14.48 14.74
N ASP A 193 -3.92 -14.19 14.18
CA ASP A 193 -2.73 -13.86 14.97
C ASP A 193 -2.87 -12.51 15.67
N ILE A 194 -3.48 -11.51 15.00
CA ILE A 194 -3.78 -10.21 15.63
C ILE A 194 -4.72 -10.41 16.84
N ARG A 195 -5.83 -11.12 16.64
CA ARG A 195 -6.78 -11.40 17.74
C ARG A 195 -6.17 -12.17 18.91
N ALA A 196 -5.24 -13.08 18.60
CA ALA A 196 -4.49 -13.84 19.60
C ALA A 196 -3.31 -13.07 20.20
N SER A 197 -3.05 -11.84 19.78
CA SER A 197 -1.87 -11.05 20.15
C SER A 197 -0.54 -11.80 19.89
N ASN A 198 -0.50 -12.63 18.84
CA ASN A 198 0.69 -13.42 18.45
C ASN A 198 1.73 -12.56 17.72
N TRP A 199 2.23 -11.53 18.39
CA TRP A 199 3.18 -10.58 17.81
C TRP A 199 4.49 -11.22 17.39
N ALA A 200 4.98 -12.18 18.17
CA ALA A 200 6.19 -12.94 17.84
C ALA A 200 6.02 -13.77 16.55
N GLY A 201 4.86 -14.39 16.35
CA GLY A 201 4.52 -15.12 15.13
C GLY A 201 4.48 -14.20 13.91
N ILE A 202 3.88 -13.01 14.04
CA ILE A 202 3.85 -11.98 12.98
C ILE A 202 5.28 -11.53 12.64
N THR A 203 6.12 -11.24 13.64
CA THR A 203 7.53 -10.89 13.44
C THR A 203 8.29 -11.97 12.67
N ALA A 204 8.16 -13.23 13.07
CA ALA A 204 8.82 -14.35 12.42
C ALA A 204 8.35 -14.54 10.96
N MET A 205 7.05 -14.41 10.70
CA MET A 205 6.45 -14.47 9.37
C MET A 205 7.00 -13.37 8.46
N CYS A 206 7.07 -12.13 8.95
CA CYS A 206 7.65 -11.01 8.23
C CYS A 206 9.12 -11.23 7.91
N ALA A 207 9.93 -11.62 8.89
CA ALA A 207 11.36 -11.88 8.70
C ALA A 207 11.60 -12.98 7.65
N LYS A 208 10.83 -14.08 7.68
CA LYS A 208 10.85 -15.13 6.67
C LYS A 208 10.53 -14.58 5.28
N ALA A 209 9.40 -13.85 5.15
CA ALA A 209 8.97 -13.30 3.86
C ALA A 209 10.02 -12.33 3.28
N MET A 210 10.54 -11.42 4.10
CA MET A 210 11.56 -10.46 3.65
C MET A 210 12.86 -11.13 3.23
N LYS A 211 13.29 -12.20 3.92
CA LYS A 211 14.45 -12.99 3.52
C LYS A 211 14.23 -13.68 2.17
N THR A 212 13.07 -14.29 1.97
CA THR A 212 12.74 -15.04 0.74
C THR A 212 12.57 -14.10 -0.47
N LEU A 213 11.86 -12.99 -0.29
CA LEU A 213 11.49 -12.09 -1.41
C LEU A 213 12.58 -11.09 -1.80
N LYS A 214 13.59 -10.84 -0.95
CA LYS A 214 14.76 -10.00 -1.28
C LYS A 214 15.93 -10.76 -1.87
N ALA A 215 15.91 -12.09 -1.77
CA ALA A 215 17.01 -12.94 -2.27
C ALA A 215 16.85 -13.32 -3.75
N GLY A 216 15.72 -13.00 -4.37
CA GLY A 216 15.44 -13.19 -5.80
C GLY A 216 15.37 -11.86 -6.52
#